data_c206ee897848828dc546477291de92a6
#
_entry.id   c206ee897848828dc546477291de92a6
#
_cell.length_a   1.000
_cell.length_b   1.000
_cell.length_c   1.000
_cell.angle_alpha   90.00
_cell.angle_beta   90.00
_cell.angle_gamma   90.00
#
_symmetry.space_group_name_H-M   'P 1'
#
loop_
_entity.id
_entity.type
_entity.pdbx_description
1 polymer ?
#
loop_
_entity_poly.entity_id
_entity_poly.type
_entity_poly.pdbx_seq_one_letter_code
_entity_poly.pdbx_strand_id
1 'polypeptide(L)'
;MTVGKYTHAIVSRVPGSFQNVPTVDGTCIDTEKARLQHQGLVTVLRGLGLDVLELPPDEDSPGSVFVGDCAVVINGVALLCRPGSGSRKTDTDTVRAVLRKEVGITVEELESTGSAALINGCDVLFTGSEMFVGVGEETNTEGALGVANTWPEYPCTPVKVSRDGSVSINICFLFSWRETSI
;
A
#
# COMPACT_ATOMS: atom_id res chain seq x y z
N MET A 1 10.00 -17.05 -17.00
CA MET A 1 9.22 -16.37 -15.92
C MET A 1 8.28 -15.40 -16.60
N THR A 2 6.99 -15.67 -16.57
CA THR A 2 5.98 -14.72 -17.06
C THR A 2 5.82 -13.65 -15.98
N VAL A 3 6.29 -12.45 -16.24
CA VAL A 3 5.99 -11.31 -15.39
C VAL A 3 4.47 -11.14 -15.45
N GLY A 4 3.79 -11.35 -14.33
CA GLY A 4 2.35 -11.24 -14.26
C GLY A 4 1.90 -9.84 -14.67
N LYS A 5 0.76 -9.77 -15.34
CA LYS A 5 0.19 -8.51 -15.80
C LYS A 5 -0.70 -7.96 -14.69
N TYR A 6 -0.40 -6.76 -14.20
CA TYR A 6 -1.32 -6.02 -13.35
C TYR A 6 -2.60 -5.72 -14.12
N THR A 7 -3.75 -5.86 -13.48
CA THR A 7 -5.08 -5.65 -14.08
C THR A 7 -5.81 -4.47 -13.47
N HIS A 8 -5.59 -4.19 -12.20
CA HIS A 8 -6.24 -3.13 -11.45
C HIS A 8 -5.21 -2.25 -10.75
N ALA A 9 -5.58 -1.00 -10.52
CA ALA A 9 -4.88 -0.09 -9.63
C ALA A 9 -5.90 0.60 -8.72
N ILE A 10 -5.61 0.67 -7.42
CA ILE A 10 -6.41 1.42 -6.47
C ILE A 10 -5.65 2.69 -6.13
N VAL A 11 -6.31 3.82 -6.25
CA VAL A 11 -5.77 5.14 -5.88
C VAL A 11 -6.78 5.86 -4.99
N SER A 12 -6.34 6.76 -4.14
CA SER A 12 -7.22 7.63 -3.36
C SER A 12 -7.03 9.07 -3.81
N ARG A 13 -8.13 9.78 -4.02
CA ARG A 13 -8.09 11.18 -4.43
C ARG A 13 -7.47 12.04 -3.34
N VAL A 14 -6.74 13.07 -3.76
CA VAL A 14 -6.06 14.00 -2.86
C VAL A 14 -7.09 14.85 -2.09
N PRO A 15 -7.19 14.72 -0.74
CA PRO A 15 -8.09 15.53 0.08
C PRO A 15 -7.63 16.99 0.15
N GLY A 16 -8.54 17.90 0.50
CA GLY A 16 -8.20 19.30 0.77
C GLY A 16 -7.26 19.45 1.97
N SER A 17 -7.43 18.58 2.96
CA SER A 17 -6.58 18.50 4.15
C SER A 17 -5.14 18.04 3.89
N PHE A 18 -4.79 17.60 2.67
CA PHE A 18 -3.45 17.12 2.31
C PHE A 18 -2.34 18.15 2.57
N GLN A 19 -2.67 19.46 2.50
CA GLN A 19 -1.75 20.52 2.89
C GLN A 19 -1.23 20.43 4.34
N ASN A 20 -1.94 19.69 5.22
CA ASN A 20 -1.59 19.51 6.62
C ASN A 20 -0.64 18.31 6.85
N VAL A 21 -0.29 17.55 5.81
CA VAL A 21 0.69 16.47 5.92
C VAL A 21 2.05 17.07 6.21
N PRO A 22 2.76 16.61 7.26
CA PRO A 22 4.09 17.12 7.59
C PRO A 22 5.07 16.90 6.43
N THR A 23 5.81 17.94 6.09
CA THR A 23 6.91 17.87 5.11
C THR A 23 8.25 17.96 5.81
N VAL A 24 9.30 17.37 5.24
CA VAL A 24 10.64 17.32 5.85
C VAL A 24 11.24 18.72 6.03
N ASP A 25 10.95 19.63 5.11
CA ASP A 25 11.47 21.01 5.10
C ASP A 25 10.49 22.05 5.67
N GLY A 26 9.32 21.58 6.17
CA GLY A 26 8.27 22.45 6.73
C GLY A 26 7.53 23.28 5.68
N THR A 27 7.70 23.01 4.38
CA THR A 27 6.96 23.70 3.32
C THR A 27 5.50 23.26 3.29
N CYS A 28 4.59 24.16 2.92
CA CYS A 28 3.19 23.83 2.75
C CYS A 28 2.98 23.14 1.38
N ILE A 29 2.23 22.04 1.38
CA ILE A 29 1.90 21.33 0.14
C ILE A 29 0.87 22.14 -0.65
N ASP A 30 1.17 22.40 -1.93
CA ASP A 30 0.20 22.94 -2.88
C ASP A 30 -0.77 21.83 -3.31
N THR A 31 -1.94 21.81 -2.67
CA THR A 31 -2.95 20.77 -2.87
C THR A 31 -3.50 20.74 -4.30
N GLU A 32 -3.65 21.90 -4.95
CA GLU A 32 -4.14 21.96 -6.32
C GLU A 32 -3.13 21.37 -7.30
N LYS A 33 -1.86 21.68 -7.11
CA LYS A 33 -0.79 21.07 -7.90
C LYS A 33 -0.69 19.56 -7.65
N ALA A 34 -0.83 19.12 -6.39
CA ALA A 34 -0.86 17.70 -6.05
C ALA A 34 -2.03 16.97 -6.73
N ARG A 35 -3.23 17.56 -6.76
CA ARG A 35 -4.40 17.02 -7.47
C ARG A 35 -4.16 16.87 -8.96
N LEU A 36 -3.57 17.89 -9.61
CA LEU A 36 -3.24 17.83 -11.03
C LEU A 36 -2.23 16.72 -11.34
N GLN A 37 -1.19 16.58 -10.51
CA GLN A 37 -0.20 15.52 -10.67
C GLN A 37 -0.80 14.13 -10.46
N HIS A 38 -1.65 13.96 -9.43
CA HIS A 38 -2.36 12.72 -9.18
C HIS A 38 -3.30 12.34 -10.33
N GLN A 39 -4.03 13.31 -10.89
CA GLN A 39 -4.90 13.07 -12.05
C GLN A 39 -4.10 12.68 -13.29
N GLY A 40 -2.92 13.28 -13.49
CA GLY A 40 -1.98 12.87 -14.53
C GLY A 40 -1.55 11.41 -14.39
N LEU A 41 -1.23 10.97 -13.16
CA LEU A 41 -0.90 9.59 -12.85
C LEU A 41 -2.06 8.64 -13.16
N VAL A 42 -3.29 8.96 -12.72
CA VAL A 42 -4.49 8.16 -13.01
C VAL A 42 -4.68 7.99 -14.53
N THR A 43 -4.45 9.07 -15.28
CA THR A 43 -4.53 9.05 -16.76
C THR A 43 -3.49 8.08 -17.35
N VAL A 44 -2.26 8.10 -16.85
CA VAL A 44 -1.20 7.18 -17.30
C VAL A 44 -1.56 5.73 -16.98
N LEU A 45 -2.02 5.43 -15.76
CA LEU A 45 -2.42 4.09 -15.36
C LEU A 45 -3.53 3.52 -16.25
N ARG A 46 -4.55 4.33 -16.56
CA ARG A 46 -5.62 3.95 -17.52
C ARG A 46 -5.07 3.75 -18.92
N GLY A 47 -4.14 4.60 -19.35
CA GLY A 47 -3.46 4.47 -20.65
C GLY A 47 -2.64 3.17 -20.78
N LEU A 48 -2.17 2.61 -19.68
CA LEU A 48 -1.51 1.32 -19.63
C LEU A 48 -2.50 0.13 -19.63
N GLY A 49 -3.79 0.39 -19.68
CA GLY A 49 -4.85 -0.63 -19.74
C GLY A 49 -5.24 -1.19 -18.37
N LEU A 50 -4.92 -0.50 -17.28
CA LEU A 50 -5.36 -0.87 -15.94
C LEU A 50 -6.78 -0.38 -15.68
N ASP A 51 -7.57 -1.20 -14.98
CA ASP A 51 -8.80 -0.73 -14.35
C ASP A 51 -8.44 0.04 -13.08
N VAL A 52 -8.72 1.35 -13.08
CA VAL A 52 -8.32 2.24 -11.98
C VAL A 52 -9.53 2.58 -11.12
N LEU A 53 -9.52 2.06 -9.90
CA LEU A 53 -10.52 2.31 -8.87
C LEU A 53 -10.08 3.53 -8.02
N GLU A 54 -10.82 4.63 -8.15
CA GLU A 54 -10.54 5.86 -7.40
C GLU A 54 -11.40 5.93 -6.14
N LEU A 55 -10.75 5.84 -4.98
CA LEU A 55 -11.39 6.06 -3.68
C LEU A 55 -11.70 7.56 -3.49
N PRO A 56 -12.80 7.90 -2.79
CA PRO A 56 -13.08 9.27 -2.41
C PRO A 56 -11.98 9.84 -1.51
N PRO A 57 -11.76 11.15 -1.52
CA PRO A 57 -10.84 11.78 -0.58
C PRO A 57 -11.39 11.69 0.84
N ASP A 58 -10.53 11.48 1.83
CA ASP A 58 -10.89 11.52 3.25
C ASP A 58 -10.27 12.78 3.88
N GLU A 59 -11.12 13.75 4.23
CA GLU A 59 -10.68 15.01 4.82
C GLU A 59 -10.23 14.87 6.28
N ASP A 60 -10.65 13.80 6.97
CA ASP A 60 -10.25 13.48 8.34
C ASP A 60 -8.90 12.73 8.37
N SER A 61 -8.47 12.18 7.22
CA SER A 61 -7.19 11.48 7.04
C SER A 61 -6.38 12.13 5.92
N PRO A 62 -5.60 13.20 6.21
CA PRO A 62 -4.80 13.89 5.19
C PRO A 62 -3.87 12.96 4.40
N GLY A 63 -3.39 11.89 5.04
CA GLY A 63 -2.54 10.87 4.43
C GLY A 63 -3.27 9.79 3.63
N SER A 64 -4.60 9.85 3.45
CA SER A 64 -5.40 8.82 2.76
C SER A 64 -4.98 8.61 1.29
N VAL A 65 -4.31 9.59 0.69
CA VAL A 65 -3.73 9.47 -0.65
C VAL A 65 -2.69 8.33 -0.76
N PHE A 66 -2.01 7.99 0.36
CA PHE A 66 -1.01 6.92 0.40
C PHE A 66 -1.68 5.55 0.62
N VAL A 67 -2.57 5.18 -0.29
CA VAL A 67 -3.38 3.96 -0.20
C VAL A 67 -2.53 2.68 -0.16
N GLY A 68 -1.31 2.71 -0.70
CA GLY A 68 -0.35 1.60 -0.67
C GLY A 68 0.08 1.19 0.74
N ASP A 69 -0.03 2.08 1.74
CA ASP A 69 0.26 1.75 3.13
C ASP A 69 -0.74 0.74 3.73
N CYS A 70 -1.95 0.63 3.14
CA CYS A 70 -3.07 -0.11 3.72
C CYS A 70 -3.06 -1.60 3.39
N ALA A 71 -2.39 -2.03 2.32
CA ALA A 71 -2.38 -3.44 1.92
C ALA A 71 -1.19 -3.79 1.04
N VAL A 72 -0.74 -5.05 1.15
CA VAL A 72 0.18 -5.69 0.18
C VAL A 72 -0.64 -6.65 -0.66
N VAL A 73 -0.49 -6.62 -1.99
CA VAL A 73 -1.23 -7.50 -2.89
C VAL A 73 -0.27 -8.28 -3.79
N ILE A 74 -0.29 -9.61 -3.66
CA ILE A 74 0.53 -10.51 -4.46
C ILE A 74 -0.34 -11.68 -4.90
N ASN A 75 -0.33 -12.02 -6.19
CA ASN A 75 -1.00 -13.19 -6.77
C ASN A 75 -2.48 -13.35 -6.37
N GLY A 76 -3.25 -12.27 -6.33
CA GLY A 76 -4.67 -12.31 -6.01
C GLY A 76 -5.00 -12.50 -4.52
N VAL A 77 -4.00 -12.42 -3.66
CA VAL A 77 -4.15 -12.35 -2.20
C VAL A 77 -3.70 -10.97 -1.72
N ALA A 78 -4.49 -10.36 -0.88
CA ALA A 78 -4.16 -9.09 -0.21
C ALA A 78 -3.97 -9.34 1.28
N LEU A 79 -2.84 -8.91 1.84
CA LEU A 79 -2.64 -8.79 3.27
C LEU A 79 -2.94 -7.36 3.71
N LEU A 80 -3.93 -7.18 4.59
CA LEU A 80 -4.22 -5.87 5.16
C LEU A 80 -3.14 -5.46 6.16
N CYS A 81 -2.68 -4.23 6.01
CA CYS A 81 -1.63 -3.66 6.83
C CYS A 81 -2.19 -2.99 8.08
N ARG A 82 -1.34 -2.88 9.09
CA ARG A 82 -1.58 -2.16 10.34
C ARG A 82 -0.34 -1.29 10.61
N PRO A 83 -0.27 -0.08 10.02
CA PRO A 83 0.84 0.83 10.29
C PRO A 83 0.94 1.23 11.76
N GLY A 84 2.14 1.51 12.22
CA GLY A 84 2.42 1.91 13.62
C GLY A 84 1.76 3.23 14.01
N SER A 85 1.59 4.15 13.08
CA SER A 85 0.80 5.36 13.25
C SER A 85 -0.69 5.00 13.16
N GLY A 86 -1.33 4.76 14.29
CA GLY A 86 -2.70 4.23 14.42
C GLY A 86 -3.85 5.07 13.81
N SER A 87 -3.55 6.16 13.10
CA SER A 87 -4.53 7.07 12.49
C SER A 87 -5.18 6.53 11.20
N ARG A 88 -4.75 5.37 10.65
CA ARG A 88 -5.15 4.92 9.30
C ARG A 88 -6.09 3.73 9.26
N LYS A 89 -6.76 3.44 10.37
CA LYS A 89 -7.69 2.29 10.46
C LYS A 89 -8.87 2.42 9.48
N THR A 90 -9.41 3.62 9.34
CA THR A 90 -10.55 3.90 8.44
C THR A 90 -10.16 3.69 6.97
N ASP A 91 -8.96 4.13 6.59
CA ASP A 91 -8.41 3.93 5.24
C ASP A 91 -8.31 2.43 4.92
N THR A 92 -7.80 1.63 5.86
CA THR A 92 -7.66 0.18 5.71
C THR A 92 -9.03 -0.51 5.54
N ASP A 93 -10.07 -0.09 6.26
CA ASP A 93 -11.42 -0.64 6.14
C ASP A 93 -12.03 -0.35 4.75
N THR A 94 -11.80 0.85 4.22
CA THR A 94 -12.22 1.23 2.86
C THR A 94 -11.50 0.39 1.80
N VAL A 95 -10.17 0.25 1.91
CA VAL A 95 -9.37 -0.58 1.00
C VAL A 95 -9.80 -2.05 1.06
N ARG A 96 -10.06 -2.59 2.26
CA ARG A 96 -10.60 -3.94 2.44
C ARG A 96 -11.89 -4.16 1.66
N ALA A 97 -12.83 -3.22 1.77
CA ALA A 97 -14.11 -3.31 1.10
C ALA A 97 -13.95 -3.32 -0.42
N VAL A 98 -13.10 -2.48 -0.97
CA VAL A 98 -12.82 -2.41 -2.42
C VAL A 98 -12.13 -3.68 -2.92
N LEU A 99 -11.10 -4.16 -2.22
CA LEU A 99 -10.38 -5.39 -2.58
C LEU A 99 -11.32 -6.61 -2.63
N ARG A 100 -12.24 -6.74 -1.65
CA ARG A 100 -13.19 -7.85 -1.61
C ARG A 100 -14.32 -7.73 -2.62
N LYS A 101 -14.92 -6.53 -2.77
CA LYS A 101 -16.17 -6.36 -3.53
C LYS A 101 -15.94 -6.01 -4.98
N GLU A 102 -14.99 -5.11 -5.27
CA GLU A 102 -14.76 -4.60 -6.62
C GLU A 102 -13.68 -5.41 -7.35
N VAL A 103 -12.56 -5.69 -6.67
CA VAL A 103 -11.47 -6.49 -7.26
C VAL A 103 -11.74 -7.98 -7.15
N GLY A 104 -12.43 -8.43 -6.11
CA GLY A 104 -12.85 -9.82 -5.90
C GLY A 104 -11.69 -10.75 -5.56
N ILE A 105 -10.69 -10.27 -4.82
CA ILE A 105 -9.54 -11.08 -4.37
C ILE A 105 -9.68 -11.52 -2.91
N THR A 106 -8.91 -12.52 -2.52
CA THR A 106 -8.82 -12.97 -1.11
C THR A 106 -8.15 -11.87 -0.29
N VAL A 107 -8.72 -11.58 0.89
CA VAL A 107 -8.18 -10.58 1.82
C VAL A 107 -7.88 -11.24 3.15
N GLU A 108 -6.60 -11.30 3.46
CA GLU A 108 -6.05 -11.80 4.73
C GLU A 108 -5.82 -10.62 5.68
N GLU A 109 -5.93 -10.89 6.96
CA GLU A 109 -5.62 -9.93 8.02
C GLU A 109 -4.45 -10.49 8.82
N LEU A 110 -3.56 -9.64 9.30
CA LEU A 110 -2.55 -10.06 10.25
C LEU A 110 -3.26 -10.74 11.43
N GLU A 111 -3.28 -12.06 11.42
CA GLU A 111 -3.75 -12.79 12.59
C GLU A 111 -2.95 -12.31 13.79
N SER A 112 -3.67 -12.06 14.87
CA SER A 112 -3.10 -11.60 16.11
C SER A 112 -2.24 -12.71 16.75
N THR A 113 -1.06 -12.91 16.21
CA THR A 113 0.03 -13.52 16.97
C THR A 113 0.48 -12.51 18.04
N GLY A 114 -0.48 -12.10 18.90
CA GLY A 114 -0.30 -11.01 19.84
C GLY A 114 -0.55 -9.63 19.16
N SER A 115 -1.10 -8.67 19.91
CA SER A 115 -1.48 -7.32 19.48
C SER A 115 -0.35 -6.41 18.97
N ALA A 116 0.83 -6.93 18.69
CA ALA A 116 2.06 -6.18 18.44
C ALA A 116 2.53 -6.13 16.98
N ALA A 117 1.97 -6.91 16.06
CA ALA A 117 2.41 -6.90 14.67
C ALA A 117 2.02 -5.61 13.98
N LEU A 118 3.02 -4.87 13.49
CA LEU A 118 2.89 -3.63 12.74
C LEU A 118 3.46 -3.84 11.35
N ILE A 119 2.73 -3.38 10.34
CA ILE A 119 3.18 -3.40 8.95
C ILE A 119 2.59 -2.24 8.17
N ASN A 120 3.43 -1.55 7.42
CA ASN A 120 3.07 -0.60 6.40
C ASN A 120 3.28 -1.26 5.04
N GLY A 121 2.29 -1.21 4.14
CA GLY A 121 2.39 -1.85 2.83
C GLY A 121 3.53 -1.31 1.96
N CYS A 122 3.89 -0.04 2.14
CA CYS A 122 5.02 0.57 1.44
C CYS A 122 6.41 0.09 1.92
N ASP A 123 6.48 -0.65 3.02
CA ASP A 123 7.71 -1.28 3.48
C ASP A 123 7.94 -2.68 2.88
N VAL A 124 7.00 -3.18 2.06
CA VAL A 124 7.10 -4.51 1.43
C VAL A 124 7.38 -4.37 -0.06
N LEU A 125 8.51 -4.92 -0.50
CA LEU A 125 8.89 -5.00 -1.91
C LEU A 125 8.82 -6.45 -2.38
N PHE A 126 7.98 -6.73 -3.37
CA PHE A 126 7.95 -8.01 -4.07
C PHE A 126 8.65 -7.90 -5.43
N THR A 127 9.64 -8.75 -5.68
CA THR A 127 10.45 -8.74 -6.91
C THR A 127 9.89 -9.64 -8.01
N GLY A 128 8.81 -10.38 -7.72
CA GLY A 128 8.28 -11.44 -8.58
C GLY A 128 8.77 -12.85 -8.19
N SER A 129 9.79 -12.96 -7.33
CA SER A 129 10.34 -14.24 -6.86
C SER A 129 10.68 -14.26 -5.38
N GLU A 130 10.82 -13.12 -4.75
CA GLU A 130 11.15 -12.95 -3.33
C GLU A 130 10.60 -11.63 -2.80
N MET A 131 10.53 -11.51 -1.49
CA MET A 131 10.06 -10.33 -0.79
C MET A 131 11.17 -9.75 0.10
N PHE A 132 11.23 -8.41 0.13
CA PHE A 132 12.01 -7.66 1.11
C PHE A 132 11.07 -6.84 1.97
N VAL A 133 11.27 -6.89 3.29
CA VAL A 133 10.42 -6.14 4.24
C VAL A 133 11.29 -5.21 5.06
N GLY A 134 11.07 -3.90 4.90
CA GLY A 134 11.74 -2.86 5.69
C GLY A 134 11.25 -2.90 7.14
N VAL A 135 12.16 -3.12 8.10
CA VAL A 135 11.85 -3.15 9.54
C VAL A 135 12.34 -1.85 10.17
N GLY A 136 11.38 -1.06 10.68
CA GLY A 136 11.61 0.26 11.26
C GLY A 136 10.50 0.67 12.23
N GLU A 137 10.03 1.91 12.11
CA GLU A 137 8.99 2.46 13.00
C GLU A 137 7.59 1.99 12.64
N GLU A 138 7.25 1.91 11.35
CA GLU A 138 5.92 1.57 10.84
C GLU A 138 5.74 0.06 10.63
N THR A 139 6.85 -0.69 10.54
CA THR A 139 6.86 -2.14 10.35
C THR A 139 7.85 -2.78 11.31
N ASN A 140 7.38 -3.73 12.11
CA ASN A 140 8.22 -4.48 13.03
C ASN A 140 8.52 -5.91 12.55
N THR A 141 9.33 -6.65 13.31
CA THR A 141 9.70 -8.03 13.00
C THR A 141 8.49 -8.96 12.94
N GLU A 142 7.50 -8.74 13.80
CA GLU A 142 6.26 -9.52 13.84
C GLU A 142 5.41 -9.26 12.57
N GLY A 143 5.39 -8.01 12.08
CA GLY A 143 4.77 -7.66 10.80
C GLY A 143 5.47 -8.33 9.63
N ALA A 144 6.80 -8.33 9.60
CA ALA A 144 7.58 -9.02 8.57
C ALA A 144 7.32 -10.54 8.58
N LEU A 145 7.17 -11.16 9.75
CA LEU A 145 6.79 -12.56 9.89
C LEU A 145 5.36 -12.80 9.35
N GLY A 146 4.44 -11.87 9.57
CA GLY A 146 3.09 -11.92 9.00
C GLY A 146 3.12 -11.95 7.47
N VAL A 147 3.96 -11.14 6.82
CA VAL A 147 4.16 -11.19 5.36
C VAL A 147 4.67 -12.55 4.92
N ALA A 148 5.71 -13.09 5.58
CA ALA A 148 6.29 -14.39 5.26
C ALA A 148 5.27 -15.53 5.41
N ASN A 149 4.39 -15.48 6.40
CA ASN A 149 3.34 -16.47 6.62
C ASN A 149 2.21 -16.39 5.60
N THR A 150 1.90 -15.19 5.09
CA THR A 150 0.85 -15.00 4.07
C THR A 150 1.27 -15.60 2.72
N TRP A 151 2.55 -15.52 2.37
CA TRP A 151 3.09 -16.05 1.12
C TRP A 151 4.30 -16.95 1.38
N PRO A 152 4.10 -18.15 1.97
CA PRO A 152 5.20 -19.05 2.36
C PRO A 152 5.98 -19.63 1.17
N GLU A 153 5.43 -19.51 -0.04
CA GLU A 153 6.09 -19.92 -1.28
C GLU A 153 7.21 -18.98 -1.72
N TYR A 154 7.27 -17.74 -1.19
CA TYR A 154 8.31 -16.78 -1.54
C TYR A 154 9.29 -16.57 -0.38
N PRO A 155 10.61 -16.58 -0.64
CA PRO A 155 11.58 -16.13 0.35
C PRO A 155 11.25 -14.71 0.81
N CYS A 156 11.30 -14.48 2.12
CA CYS A 156 11.02 -13.17 2.72
C CYS A 156 12.21 -12.73 3.58
N THR A 157 12.85 -11.64 3.21
CA THR A 157 14.04 -11.12 3.87
C THR A 157 13.73 -9.81 4.59
N PRO A 158 13.77 -9.77 5.94
CA PRO A 158 13.67 -8.51 6.67
C PRO A 158 14.94 -7.68 6.49
N VAL A 159 14.77 -6.39 6.21
CA VAL A 159 15.85 -5.42 6.01
C VAL A 159 15.72 -4.32 7.06
N LYS A 160 16.73 -4.11 7.87
CA LYS A 160 16.70 -3.02 8.85
C LYS A 160 16.79 -1.67 8.15
N VAL A 161 15.79 -0.82 8.37
CA VAL A 161 15.75 0.56 7.84
C VAL A 161 16.25 1.51 8.92
N SER A 162 17.22 2.36 8.57
CA SER A 162 17.77 3.37 9.50
C SER A 162 16.88 4.60 9.56
N ARG A 163 16.85 5.26 10.72
CA ARG A 163 16.05 6.49 10.96
C ARG A 163 16.52 7.74 10.21
N ASP A 164 17.60 7.68 9.48
CA ASP A 164 18.28 8.88 8.93
C ASP A 164 17.63 9.47 7.67
N GLY A 165 16.39 9.23 7.47
CA GLY A 165 15.63 9.74 6.34
C GLY A 165 14.74 8.66 5.76
N SER A 166 13.55 8.67 6.20
CA SER A 166 12.38 7.95 5.72
C SER A 166 12.43 7.61 4.23
N VAL A 167 12.98 6.48 3.87
CA VAL A 167 12.75 5.93 2.55
C VAL A 167 11.90 4.68 2.77
N SER A 168 10.62 4.85 2.55
CA SER A 168 9.73 3.73 2.21
C SER A 168 10.33 3.03 1.00
N ILE A 169 10.48 1.72 1.04
CA ILE A 169 11.11 0.93 -0.04
C ILE A 169 10.25 0.99 -1.31
N ASN A 170 8.98 1.38 -1.21
CA ASN A 170 8.04 1.38 -2.32
C ASN A 170 7.34 2.71 -2.58
N ILE A 171 7.12 2.98 -3.87
CA ILE A 171 6.23 4.04 -4.34
C ILE A 171 4.77 3.57 -4.11
N CYS A 172 3.96 4.43 -3.48
CA CYS A 172 2.63 4.18 -2.94
C CYS A 172 1.55 3.81 -3.98
N PHE A 173 1.66 2.65 -4.63
CA PHE A 173 0.60 2.13 -5.47
C PHE A 173 0.24 0.71 -5.09
N LEU A 174 -1.05 0.47 -4.90
CA LEU A 174 -1.59 -0.86 -4.75
C LEU A 174 -1.93 -1.40 -6.14
N PHE A 175 -1.16 -2.37 -6.61
CA PHE A 175 -1.46 -3.09 -7.84
C PHE A 175 -1.99 -4.48 -7.52
N SER A 176 -3.16 -4.82 -8.07
CA SER A 176 -3.67 -6.18 -8.05
C SER A 176 -3.24 -6.93 -9.30
N TRP A 177 -2.66 -8.10 -9.10
CA TRP A 177 -2.25 -9.01 -10.16
C TRP A 177 -3.10 -10.29 -10.12
N ARG A 178 -3.56 -10.74 -11.30
CA ARG A 178 -4.13 -12.08 -11.50
C ARG A 178 -3.26 -12.85 -12.50
N GLU A 179 -2.95 -14.10 -12.18
CA GLU A 179 -2.55 -15.04 -13.22
C GLU A 179 -3.70 -15.22 -14.19
N THR A 180 -3.52 -14.83 -15.45
CA THR A 180 -4.37 -15.30 -16.53
C THR A 180 -3.86 -16.69 -16.88
N SER A 181 -4.57 -17.71 -16.42
CA SER A 181 -4.42 -19.07 -16.96
C SER A 181 -4.67 -18.99 -18.46
N ILE A 182 -3.68 -19.32 -19.26
CA ILE A 182 -3.80 -19.56 -20.69
C ILE A 182 -4.34 -20.98 -20.87
#